data_50522f49dd84fd5815b8dee73bc6825e
#
_entry.id   50522f49dd84fd5815b8dee73bc6825e
#
_cell.length_a   1.000
_cell.length_b   1.000
_cell.length_c   1.000
_cell.angle_alpha   90.00
_cell.angle_beta   90.00
_cell.angle_gamma   90.00
#
_symmetry.space_group_name_H-M   'P 1'
#
loop_
_entity.id
_entity.type
_entity.pdbx_description
1 polymer ?
#
loop_
_entity_poly.entity_id
_entity_poly.type
_entity_poly.pdbx_seq_one_letter_code
_entity_poly.pdbx_strand_id
1 'polypeptide(L)' 'MTGMDREIVQIISHNAVIVKGSSNVHFVAFGKGIGFKKKEGMMIQQSDIIQEYMMQPVTGSKSM' A
#
# COMPACT_ATOMS: atom_id res chain seq x y z
N MET A 1 20.00 -4.73 2.92
CA MET A 1 19.30 -4.76 3.04
C MET A 1 18.39 -4.29 2.39
N THR A 2 17.91 -4.38 2.08
CA THR A 2 17.19 -3.99 1.31
C THR A 2 15.97 -3.91 1.71
N GLY A 3 15.37 -4.24 2.45
CA GLY A 3 14.18 -4.17 3.05
C GLY A 3 13.17 -3.24 2.57
N MET A 4 13.04 -3.11 1.37
CA MET A 4 12.09 -2.16 0.83
C MET A 4 10.77 -2.81 0.49
N ASP A 5 10.58 -4.03 0.92
CA ASP A 5 9.32 -4.71 0.68
C ASP A 5 8.21 -4.08 1.50
N ARG A 6 7.01 -4.13 0.99
CA ARG A 6 5.84 -3.61 1.67
C ARG A 6 4.83 -4.72 1.85
N GLU A 7 4.17 -4.72 2.96
CA GLU A 7 3.13 -5.71 3.25
C GLU A 7 1.79 -5.19 2.76
N ILE A 8 1.07 -6.00 2.02
CA ILE A 8 -0.25 -5.63 1.52
C ILE A 8 -1.26 -5.72 2.65
N VAL A 9 -1.96 -4.62 2.88
CA VAL A 9 -3.00 -4.56 3.90
C VAL A 9 -4.36 -4.80 3.26
N GLN A 10 -4.54 -4.32 2.05
CA GLN A 10 -5.82 -4.45 1.36
C GLN A 10 -5.58 -4.35 -0.13
N ILE A 11 -6.33 -5.11 -0.90
CA ILE A 11 -6.25 -5.06 -2.35
C ILE A 11 -7.44 -4.27 -2.85
N ILE A 12 -7.15 -3.21 -3.59
CA ILE A 12 -8.21 -2.38 -4.14
C ILE A 12 -8.60 -2.87 -5.52
N SER A 13 -7.61 -3.16 -6.35
CA SER A 13 -7.85 -3.64 -7.70
C SER A 13 -6.60 -4.36 -8.16
N HIS A 14 -6.62 -4.84 -9.42
CA HIS A 14 -5.45 -5.52 -9.94
C HIS A 14 -4.23 -4.61 -10.01
N ASN A 15 -4.43 -3.31 -10.05
CA ASN A 15 -3.34 -2.37 -10.22
C ASN A 15 -3.13 -1.46 -9.02
N ALA A 16 -3.85 -1.67 -7.95
CA ALA A 16 -3.76 -0.80 -6.78
C ALA A 16 -3.94 -1.60 -5.51
N VAL A 17 -3.05 -1.38 -4.56
CA VAL A 17 -3.13 -2.04 -3.27
C VAL A 17 -2.79 -1.02 -2.19
N ILE A 18 -3.25 -1.28 -0.99
CA ILE A 18 -2.85 -0.50 0.16
C ILE A 18 -1.78 -1.30 0.88
N VAL A 19 -0.66 -0.67 1.14
CA VAL A 19 0.46 -1.33 1.78
C VAL A 19 0.81 -0.61 3.08
N LYS A 20 1.46 -1.34 3.95
CA LYS A 20 1.82 -0.82 5.25
C LYS A 20 3.26 -0.34 5.22
N GLY A 21 3.46 0.88 5.63
CA GLY A 21 4.78 1.40 5.81
C GLY A 21 5.21 1.28 7.25
N SER A 22 6.20 2.05 7.65
CA SER A 22 6.65 2.05 9.03
C SER A 22 5.74 2.96 9.85
N SER A 23 5.72 2.73 11.14
CA SER A 23 5.02 3.60 12.08
C SER A 23 3.53 3.71 11.80
N ASN A 24 2.93 2.61 11.39
CA ASN A 24 1.48 2.56 11.13
C ASN A 24 1.04 3.48 10.01
N VAL A 25 1.95 3.88 9.16
CA VAL A 25 1.59 4.69 8.00
C VAL A 25 1.24 3.74 6.87
N HIS A 26 0.17 4.03 6.17
CA HIS A 26 -0.26 3.24 5.02
C HIS A 26 -0.07 4.04 3.75
N PHE A 27 0.15 3.33 2.67
CA PHE A 27 0.32 3.95 1.36
C PHE A 27 -0.59 3.27 0.37
N VAL A 28 -1.08 4.03 -0.59
CA VAL A 28 -1.75 3.44 -1.75
C VAL A 28 -0.69 3.28 -2.81
N ALA A 29 -0.45 2.06 -3.22
CA ALA A 29 0.60 1.76 -4.19
C ALA A 29 -0.04 1.35 -5.51
N PHE A 30 0.43 1.92 -6.58
CA PHE A 30 -0.05 1.62 -7.92
C PHE A 30 1.05 0.94 -8.71
N GLY A 31 0.70 -0.07 -9.43
CA GLY A 31 1.64 -0.76 -10.29
C GLY A 31 0.90 -1.73 -11.17
N LYS A 32 1.44 -1.99 -12.35
CA LYS A 32 0.79 -2.87 -13.29
C LYS A 32 0.72 -4.28 -12.72
N GLY A 33 -0.49 -4.76 -12.51
CA GLY A 33 -0.70 -6.09 -11.98
C GLY A 33 -0.28 -6.26 -10.53
N ILE A 34 -0.08 -5.17 -9.82
CA ILE A 34 0.48 -5.23 -8.47
C ILE A 34 -0.43 -5.96 -7.50
N GLY A 35 -1.73 -5.94 -7.76
CA GLY A 35 -2.70 -6.65 -6.92
C GLY A 35 -3.19 -7.94 -7.52
N PHE A 36 -2.69 -8.31 -8.70
CA PHE A 36 -3.18 -9.49 -9.39
C PHE A 36 -2.66 -10.74 -8.69
N LYS A 37 -3.58 -11.62 -8.32
CA LYS A 37 -3.24 -12.85 -7.62
C LYS A 37 -2.51 -12.62 -6.31
N LYS A 38 -2.72 -11.46 -5.71
CA LYS A 38 -2.14 -11.17 -4.41
C LYS A 38 -3.22 -11.26 -3.34
N LYS A 39 -2.78 -11.40 -2.12
CA LYS A 39 -3.67 -11.46 -0.98
C LYS A 39 -3.15 -10.55 0.10
N GLU A 40 -4.03 -10.18 1.01
CA GLU A 40 -3.64 -9.42 2.18
C GLU A 40 -2.59 -10.20 2.96
N GLY A 41 -1.58 -9.52 3.43
CA GLY A 41 -0.49 -10.15 4.14
C GLY A 41 0.69 -10.51 3.27
N MET A 42 0.52 -10.51 1.96
CA MET A 42 1.64 -10.81 1.08
C MET A 42 2.54 -9.59 0.96
N MET A 43 3.79 -9.85 0.63
CA MET A 43 4.76 -8.77 0.45
C MET A 43 4.92 -8.47 -1.01
N ILE A 44 5.14 -7.21 -1.33
CA ILE A 44 5.49 -6.80 -2.67
C ILE A 44 6.78 -6.02 -2.61
N GLN A 45 7.50 -6.02 -3.71
CA GLN A 45 8.77 -5.33 -3.77
C GLN A 45 8.55 -3.89 -4.18
N GLN A 46 9.39 -3.03 -3.67
CA GLN A 46 9.32 -1.63 -4.03
C GLN A 46 9.44 -1.44 -5.54
N SER A 47 10.19 -2.28 -6.20
CA SER A 47 10.35 -2.17 -7.64
C SER A 47 9.08 -2.44 -8.41
N ASP A 48 8.09 -3.07 -7.79
CA ASP A 48 6.82 -3.31 -8.45
C ASP A 48 5.89 -2.10 -8.35
N ILE A 49 6.26 -1.12 -7.55
CA ILE A 49 5.41 0.05 -7.31
C ILE A 49 5.82 1.16 -8.26
N ILE A 50 4.88 1.59 -9.09
CA ILE A 50 5.12 2.68 -10.01
C ILE A 50 4.90 4.01 -9.33
N GLN A 51 3.82 4.12 -8.56
CA GLN A 51 3.53 5.32 -7.79
C GLN A 51 3.00 4.93 -6.44
N GLU A 52 3.25 5.77 -5.47
CA GLU A 52 2.86 5.48 -4.11
C GLU A 52 2.43 6.79 -3.45
N TYR A 53 1.29 6.78 -2.78
CA TYR A 53 0.80 7.95 -2.09
C TYR A 53 0.55 7.62 -0.63
N MET A 54 1.02 8.48 0.25
CA MET A 54 0.82 8.28 1.67
C MET A 54 -0.62 8.58 2.04
N MET A 55 -1.21 7.69 2.80
CA MET A 55 -2.55 7.92 3.32
C MET A 55 -2.44 8.52 4.69
N GLN A 56 -3.17 9.59 4.93
CA GLN A 56 -3.21 10.17 6.24
C GLN A 56 -4.58 9.94 6.84
N PRO A 57 -4.63 9.54 8.08
CA PRO A 57 -5.92 9.31 8.71
C PRO A 57 -6.67 10.64 8.79
N VAL A 58 -7.95 10.57 8.50
CA VAL A 58 -8.81 11.72 8.65
C VAL A 58 -9.34 11.64 10.06
N THR A 59 -8.77 12.45 10.93
CA THR A 59 -9.25 12.40 12.28
C THR A 59 -10.08 13.59 12.51
N GLY A 60 -10.84 13.48 12.87
CA GLY A 60 -11.49 14.54 13.07
C GLY A 60 -12.25 15.11 12.32
N SER A 61 -12.39 15.11 12.17
CA SER A 61 -12.92 15.60 11.62
C SER A 61 -13.91 15.97 11.71
N LYS A 62 -14.10 15.97 12.06
CA LYS A 62 -14.64 16.34 12.19
C LYS A 62 -15.14 17.13 12.13
N SER A 63 -15.23 17.25 12.06
CA SER A 63 -15.52 17.91 12.08
C SER A 63 -16.04 18.48 11.87
N MET A 64 -16.24 18.64 11.76
CA MET A 64 -16.40 19.16 11.57
C MET A 64 -16.69 19.41 11.45
#